data_bfe397d1cd2455c7cfc2626779989628
#
_entry.id   bfe397d1cd2455c7cfc2626779989628
#
_cell.length_a   1.000
_cell.length_b   1.000
_cell.length_c   1.000
_cell.angle_alpha   90.00
_cell.angle_beta   90.00
_cell.angle_gamma   90.00
#
_symmetry.space_group_name_H-M   'P 1'
#
loop_
_entity.id
_entity.type
_entity.pdbx_description
1 polymer ?
#
loop_
_entity_poly.entity_id
_entity_poly.type
_entity_poly.pdbx_seq_one_letter_code
_entity_poly.pdbx_strand_id
1 'polypeptide(L)'
;PNIETTSEILLKLQEKGADLIELGIPYSDPLADGPIIQFSASKALKAGTTALKVLELLGSIKHKLHIPVILFTYFNPILNFWLDKFCSLASQAGVAGLIIPDLPLEETHNFTKIISSFQIDLILLVAPTTPIERMKIISNCTKGFTYLVSVTGVTGERNKMENRVENLI
;
A
#
# COMPACT_ATOMS: atom_id res chain seq x y z
N PRO A 1 2.76 -18.61 7.89
CA PRO A 1 2.07 -17.62 8.69
C PRO A 1 0.60 -17.59 8.34
N ASN A 2 -0.21 -17.37 9.35
CA ASN A 2 -1.65 -17.21 9.26
C ASN A 2 -1.99 -15.74 9.55
N ILE A 3 -3.25 -15.39 9.52
CA ILE A 3 -3.68 -14.00 9.71
C ILE A 3 -3.50 -13.54 11.17
N GLU A 4 -3.58 -14.46 12.14
CA GLU A 4 -3.34 -14.20 13.56
C GLU A 4 -1.88 -13.77 13.78
N THR A 5 -0.91 -14.46 13.17
CA THR A 5 0.50 -14.06 13.21
C THR A 5 0.71 -12.67 12.63
N THR A 6 -0.05 -12.28 11.60
CA THR A 6 0.03 -10.91 11.04
C THR A 6 -0.35 -9.88 12.10
N SER A 7 -1.42 -10.09 12.87
CA SER A 7 -1.81 -9.15 13.93
C SER A 7 -0.73 -8.98 15.00
N GLU A 8 -0.10 -10.07 15.42
CA GLU A 8 1.00 -10.06 16.37
C GLU A 8 2.20 -9.26 15.83
N ILE A 9 2.56 -9.47 14.55
CA ILE A 9 3.65 -8.74 13.90
C ILE A 9 3.36 -7.25 13.85
N LEU A 10 2.15 -6.83 13.46
CA LEU A 10 1.78 -5.42 13.39
C LEU A 10 1.93 -4.73 14.76
N LEU A 11 1.43 -5.35 15.83
CA LEU A 11 1.55 -4.82 17.19
C LEU A 11 3.01 -4.79 17.66
N LYS A 12 3.80 -5.82 17.30
CA LYS A 12 5.24 -5.85 17.61
C LYS A 12 6.04 -4.78 16.86
N LEU A 13 5.72 -4.50 15.61
CA LEU A 13 6.37 -3.41 14.86
C LEU A 13 6.14 -2.06 15.54
N GLN A 14 4.90 -1.77 15.93
CA GLN A 14 4.58 -0.58 16.72
C GLN A 14 5.37 -0.53 18.05
N GLU A 15 5.38 -1.62 18.81
CA GLU A 15 6.13 -1.73 20.08
C GLU A 15 7.64 -1.44 19.88
N LYS A 16 8.20 -1.81 18.72
CA LYS A 16 9.60 -1.59 18.36
C LYS A 16 9.89 -0.24 17.73
N GLY A 17 8.91 0.65 17.68
CA GLY A 17 9.09 2.04 17.26
C GLY A 17 8.88 2.29 15.77
N ALA A 18 8.10 1.46 15.10
CA ALA A 18 7.63 1.81 13.76
C ALA A 18 6.67 3.00 13.83
N ASP A 19 6.85 3.99 12.98
CA ASP A 19 6.01 5.19 12.89
C ASP A 19 4.83 5.00 11.94
N LEU A 20 4.94 4.05 11.00
CA LEU A 20 3.95 3.71 10.00
C LEU A 20 4.12 2.25 9.59
N ILE A 21 3.04 1.60 9.22
CA ILE A 21 3.06 0.24 8.68
C ILE A 21 2.46 0.22 7.28
N GLU A 22 3.19 -0.36 6.35
CA GLU A 22 2.67 -0.75 5.04
C GLU A 22 2.26 -2.22 5.09
N LEU A 23 0.99 -2.50 4.81
CA LEU A 23 0.43 -3.85 4.82
C LEU A 23 -0.07 -4.24 3.43
N GLY A 24 0.55 -5.28 2.85
CA GLY A 24 0.16 -5.81 1.55
C GLY A 24 -1.13 -6.62 1.58
N ILE A 25 -2.07 -6.32 0.68
CA ILE A 25 -3.17 -7.23 0.34
C ILE A 25 -2.68 -8.19 -0.74
N PRO A 26 -2.72 -9.52 -0.52
CA PRO A 26 -2.20 -10.47 -1.50
C PRO A 26 -3.03 -10.44 -2.79
N TYR A 27 -2.34 -10.49 -3.93
CA TYR A 27 -2.94 -10.51 -5.26
C TYR A 27 -2.27 -11.59 -6.14
N SER A 28 -3.03 -12.19 -7.07
CA SER A 28 -2.56 -13.29 -7.93
C SER A 28 -1.59 -12.83 -9.02
N ASP A 29 -1.72 -11.58 -9.47
CA ASP A 29 -0.99 -11.01 -10.62
C ASP A 29 -0.21 -9.74 -10.25
N PRO A 30 0.74 -9.83 -9.30
CA PRO A 30 1.41 -8.68 -8.69
C PRO A 30 2.56 -8.18 -9.58
N LEU A 31 2.24 -7.41 -10.63
CA LEU A 31 3.16 -6.97 -11.69
C LEU A 31 4.34 -6.12 -11.19
N ALA A 32 4.15 -5.38 -10.10
CA ALA A 32 5.18 -4.51 -9.52
C ALA A 32 6.06 -5.22 -8.48
N ASP A 33 5.68 -6.43 -8.03
CA ASP A 33 6.35 -7.11 -6.93
C ASP A 33 7.51 -7.98 -7.40
N GLY A 34 8.56 -8.05 -6.56
CA GLY A 34 9.66 -8.97 -6.75
C GLY A 34 9.33 -10.40 -6.29
N PRO A 35 10.21 -11.37 -6.61
CA PRO A 35 9.96 -12.80 -6.36
C PRO A 35 9.61 -13.12 -4.91
N ILE A 36 10.21 -12.43 -3.94
CA ILE A 36 9.98 -12.65 -2.50
C ILE A 36 8.57 -12.26 -2.12
N ILE A 37 8.11 -11.08 -2.57
CA ILE A 37 6.75 -10.59 -2.29
C ILE A 37 5.71 -11.43 -3.02
N GLN A 38 5.96 -11.78 -4.29
CA GLN A 38 5.11 -12.70 -5.05
C GLN A 38 4.94 -14.05 -4.34
N PHE A 39 6.04 -14.61 -3.82
CA PHE A 39 6.00 -15.86 -3.08
C PHE A 39 5.19 -15.73 -1.78
N SER A 40 5.36 -14.63 -1.05
CA SER A 40 4.60 -14.32 0.16
C SER A 40 3.11 -14.18 -0.15
N ALA A 41 2.75 -13.41 -1.18
CA ALA A 41 1.37 -13.23 -1.64
C ALA A 41 0.74 -14.57 -2.05
N SER A 42 1.46 -15.40 -2.82
CA SER A 42 1.01 -16.74 -3.20
C SER A 42 0.72 -17.62 -1.99
N LYS A 43 1.58 -17.60 -0.97
CA LYS A 43 1.34 -18.35 0.28
C LYS A 43 0.10 -17.84 1.02
N ALA A 44 -0.08 -16.52 1.10
CA ALA A 44 -1.23 -15.93 1.77
C ALA A 44 -2.54 -16.30 1.05
N LEU A 45 -2.57 -16.23 -0.29
CA LEU A 45 -3.71 -16.64 -1.10
C LEU A 45 -4.04 -18.14 -0.92
N LYS A 46 -3.04 -19.02 -0.93
CA LYS A 46 -3.22 -20.46 -0.67
C LYS A 46 -3.75 -20.75 0.72
N ALA A 47 -3.42 -19.91 1.71
CA ALA A 47 -3.99 -19.96 3.06
C ALA A 47 -5.39 -19.35 3.15
N GLY A 48 -5.96 -18.88 2.03
CA GLY A 48 -7.31 -18.32 1.96
C GLY A 48 -7.39 -16.88 2.47
N THR A 49 -6.29 -16.12 2.46
CA THR A 49 -6.30 -14.68 2.78
C THR A 49 -6.98 -13.91 1.65
N THR A 50 -7.89 -13.03 2.00
CA THR A 50 -8.60 -12.13 1.09
C THR A 50 -8.52 -10.70 1.59
N ALA A 51 -8.84 -9.72 0.72
CA ALA A 51 -8.92 -8.32 1.13
C ALA A 51 -9.87 -8.13 2.33
N LEU A 52 -11.01 -8.81 2.34
CA LEU A 52 -11.95 -8.75 3.46
C LEU A 52 -11.31 -9.20 4.78
N LYS A 53 -10.63 -10.36 4.79
CA LYS A 53 -9.96 -10.87 5.98
C LYS A 53 -8.87 -9.93 6.49
N VAL A 54 -8.16 -9.23 5.60
CA VAL A 54 -7.16 -8.22 5.99
C VAL A 54 -7.85 -7.03 6.66
N LEU A 55 -8.98 -6.55 6.11
CA LEU A 55 -9.74 -5.46 6.71
C LEU A 55 -10.38 -5.86 8.05
N GLU A 56 -10.92 -7.06 8.15
CA GLU A 56 -11.46 -7.63 9.41
C GLU A 56 -10.37 -7.73 10.49
N LEU A 57 -9.17 -8.20 10.10
CA LEU A 57 -8.01 -8.24 11.00
C LEU A 57 -7.70 -6.85 11.55
N LEU A 58 -7.52 -5.86 10.67
CA LEU A 58 -7.21 -4.49 11.08
C LEU A 58 -8.29 -3.93 11.99
N GLY A 59 -9.56 -4.11 11.62
CA GLY A 59 -10.70 -3.70 12.46
C GLY A 59 -10.67 -4.31 13.86
N SER A 60 -10.25 -5.57 13.99
CA SER A 60 -10.18 -6.28 15.28
C SER A 60 -9.10 -5.74 16.23
N ILE A 61 -8.01 -5.19 15.67
CA ILE A 61 -6.88 -4.67 16.46
C ILE A 61 -6.76 -3.14 16.46
N LYS A 62 -7.64 -2.41 15.78
CA LYS A 62 -7.52 -0.97 15.59
C LYS A 62 -7.44 -0.18 16.91
N HIS A 63 -8.05 -0.69 17.97
CA HIS A 63 -8.00 -0.08 19.30
C HIS A 63 -6.65 -0.27 20.02
N LYS A 64 -5.78 -1.15 19.51
CA LYS A 64 -4.42 -1.41 20.02
C LYS A 64 -3.34 -0.82 19.09
N LEU A 65 -3.70 -0.49 17.87
CA LEU A 65 -2.79 -0.01 16.85
C LEU A 65 -2.95 1.52 16.72
N HIS A 66 -1.93 2.28 17.14
CA HIS A 66 -1.97 3.74 17.24
C HIS A 66 -1.18 4.45 16.16
N ILE A 67 -0.40 3.70 15.37
CA ILE A 67 0.34 4.21 14.20
C ILE A 67 -0.48 4.00 12.92
N PRO A 68 -0.33 4.87 11.90
CA PRO A 68 -1.07 4.72 10.67
C PRO A 68 -0.73 3.43 9.92
N VAL A 69 -1.76 2.81 9.36
CA VAL A 69 -1.61 1.67 8.45
C VAL A 69 -1.98 2.09 7.04
N ILE A 70 -1.06 1.89 6.13
CA ILE A 70 -1.23 2.09 4.70
C ILE A 70 -1.41 0.72 4.05
N LEU A 71 -2.45 0.53 3.26
CA LEU A 71 -2.61 -0.69 2.48
C LEU A 71 -1.88 -0.57 1.15
N PHE A 72 -1.02 -1.53 0.86
CA PHE A 72 -0.44 -1.72 -0.47
C PHE A 72 -1.27 -2.77 -1.21
N THR A 73 -1.91 -2.37 -2.30
CA THR A 73 -2.78 -3.27 -3.07
C THR A 73 -2.79 -2.87 -4.54
N TYR A 74 -3.22 -3.78 -5.39
CA TYR A 74 -3.48 -3.51 -6.80
C TYR A 74 -4.91 -2.99 -7.00
N PHE A 75 -5.15 -2.35 -8.14
CA PHE A 75 -6.44 -1.73 -8.40
C PHE A 75 -7.57 -2.76 -8.58
N ASN A 76 -7.26 -3.87 -9.24
CA ASN A 76 -8.24 -4.91 -9.53
C ASN A 76 -8.89 -5.55 -8.28
N PRO A 77 -8.16 -5.89 -7.20
CA PRO A 77 -8.77 -6.30 -5.93
C PRO A 77 -9.77 -5.29 -5.36
N ILE A 78 -9.52 -4.00 -5.49
CA ILE A 78 -10.44 -2.94 -5.03
C ILE A 78 -11.71 -2.92 -5.89
N LEU A 79 -11.57 -2.97 -7.22
CA LEU A 79 -12.69 -2.99 -8.15
C LEU A 79 -13.61 -4.20 -7.93
N ASN A 80 -13.02 -5.37 -7.73
CA ASN A 80 -13.78 -6.59 -7.44
C ASN A 80 -14.58 -6.51 -6.12
N PHE A 81 -14.16 -5.64 -5.22
CA PHE A 81 -14.83 -5.43 -3.93
C PHE A 81 -15.92 -4.35 -3.99
N TRP A 82 -16.05 -3.63 -5.09
CA TRP A 82 -16.77 -2.36 -5.25
C TRP A 82 -16.12 -1.24 -4.44
N LEU A 83 -15.65 -0.22 -5.12
CA LEU A 83 -14.81 0.83 -4.56
C LEU A 83 -15.37 1.44 -3.26
N ASP A 84 -16.64 1.86 -3.27
CA ASP A 84 -17.27 2.47 -2.08
C ASP A 84 -17.32 1.52 -0.89
N LYS A 85 -17.64 0.23 -1.15
CA LYS A 85 -17.68 -0.78 -0.11
C LYS A 85 -16.28 -1.06 0.45
N PHE A 86 -15.26 -1.15 -0.41
CA PHE A 86 -13.88 -1.31 0.03
C PHE A 86 -13.45 -0.14 0.91
N CYS A 87 -13.65 1.10 0.45
CA CYS A 87 -13.28 2.30 1.18
C CYS A 87 -14.02 2.43 2.52
N SER A 88 -15.31 2.11 2.55
CA SER A 88 -16.09 2.10 3.79
C SER A 88 -15.50 1.12 4.82
N LEU A 89 -15.20 -0.11 4.42
CA LEU A 89 -14.62 -1.12 5.31
C LEU A 89 -13.18 -0.75 5.72
N ALA A 90 -12.37 -0.21 4.80
CA ALA A 90 -11.01 0.24 5.08
C ALA A 90 -11.00 1.38 6.11
N SER A 91 -11.88 2.38 5.95
CA SER A 91 -12.06 3.46 6.92
C SER A 91 -12.50 2.93 8.29
N GLN A 92 -13.49 2.04 8.33
CA GLN A 92 -13.95 1.41 9.58
C GLN A 92 -12.83 0.59 10.26
N ALA A 93 -11.95 -0.03 9.47
CA ALA A 93 -10.80 -0.77 9.95
C ALA A 93 -9.64 0.12 10.43
N GLY A 94 -9.71 1.44 10.21
CA GLY A 94 -8.68 2.39 10.63
C GLY A 94 -7.52 2.51 9.63
N VAL A 95 -7.74 2.18 8.36
CA VAL A 95 -6.76 2.37 7.28
C VAL A 95 -6.60 3.86 7.03
N ALA A 96 -5.35 4.35 7.07
CA ALA A 96 -5.03 5.75 6.87
C ALA A 96 -4.79 6.12 5.39
N GLY A 97 -4.32 5.17 4.58
CA GLY A 97 -4.03 5.44 3.18
C GLY A 97 -3.91 4.20 2.31
N LEU A 98 -3.84 4.43 1.01
CA LEU A 98 -3.68 3.41 -0.03
C LEU A 98 -2.48 3.72 -0.92
N ILE A 99 -1.69 2.70 -1.23
CA ILE A 99 -0.70 2.67 -2.30
C ILE A 99 -1.20 1.69 -3.35
N ILE A 100 -1.39 2.18 -4.59
CA ILE A 100 -1.91 1.38 -5.70
C ILE A 100 -0.97 1.55 -6.89
N PRO A 101 0.03 0.66 -7.06
CA PRO A 101 1.11 0.85 -8.02
C PRO A 101 0.67 0.80 -9.49
N ASP A 102 -0.45 0.17 -9.78
CA ASP A 102 -1.05 0.05 -11.12
C ASP A 102 -2.15 1.07 -11.42
N LEU A 103 -2.39 2.05 -10.52
CA LEU A 103 -3.31 3.16 -10.77
C LEU A 103 -2.59 4.29 -11.52
N PRO A 104 -2.95 4.58 -12.80
CA PRO A 104 -2.35 5.67 -13.54
C PRO A 104 -2.69 7.04 -12.93
N LEU A 105 -1.75 7.99 -13.03
CA LEU A 105 -1.95 9.36 -12.53
C LEU A 105 -3.24 10.00 -13.10
N GLU A 106 -3.53 9.73 -14.35
CA GLU A 106 -4.68 10.25 -15.08
C GLU A 106 -6.02 9.82 -14.48
N GLU A 107 -6.06 8.67 -13.84
CA GLU A 107 -7.24 8.10 -13.17
C GLU A 107 -7.37 8.54 -11.69
N THR A 108 -6.32 9.11 -11.12
CA THR A 108 -6.28 9.42 -9.68
C THR A 108 -7.30 10.45 -9.26
N HIS A 109 -7.65 11.40 -10.13
CA HIS A 109 -8.55 12.50 -9.77
C HIS A 109 -9.93 12.02 -9.31
N ASN A 110 -10.54 11.13 -10.06
CA ASN A 110 -11.86 10.58 -9.71
C ASN A 110 -11.76 9.64 -8.51
N PHE A 111 -10.72 8.81 -8.48
CA PHE A 111 -10.46 7.90 -7.38
C PHE A 111 -10.25 8.66 -6.06
N THR A 112 -9.42 9.71 -6.05
CA THR A 112 -9.15 10.53 -4.87
C THR A 112 -10.41 11.19 -4.32
N LYS A 113 -11.31 11.68 -5.18
CA LYS A 113 -12.59 12.25 -4.73
C LYS A 113 -13.40 11.26 -3.89
N ILE A 114 -13.44 9.99 -4.34
CA ILE A 114 -14.19 8.95 -3.64
C ILE A 114 -13.52 8.62 -2.31
N ILE A 115 -12.22 8.27 -2.32
CA ILE A 115 -11.53 7.82 -1.10
C ILE A 115 -11.41 8.92 -0.03
N SER A 116 -11.33 10.19 -0.45
CA SER A 116 -11.26 11.33 0.50
C SER A 116 -12.53 11.44 1.36
N SER A 117 -13.70 11.05 0.85
CA SER A 117 -14.94 11.03 1.64
C SER A 117 -14.91 10.01 2.79
N PHE A 118 -14.00 9.04 2.72
CA PHE A 118 -13.75 8.04 3.74
C PHE A 118 -12.54 8.35 4.63
N GLN A 119 -11.93 9.52 4.47
CA GLN A 119 -10.71 9.94 5.19
C GLN A 119 -9.51 9.01 4.93
N ILE A 120 -9.39 8.50 3.71
CA ILE A 120 -8.27 7.68 3.26
C ILE A 120 -7.43 8.50 2.30
N ASP A 121 -6.12 8.56 2.52
CA ASP A 121 -5.18 9.24 1.66
C ASP A 121 -4.72 8.35 0.51
N LEU A 122 -4.51 8.93 -0.68
CA LEU A 122 -3.87 8.26 -1.81
C LEU A 122 -2.40 8.64 -1.85
N ILE A 123 -1.53 7.65 -1.66
CA ILE A 123 -0.08 7.80 -1.75
C ILE A 123 0.35 7.39 -3.16
N LEU A 124 0.93 8.33 -3.89
CA LEU A 124 1.38 8.11 -5.26
C LEU A 124 2.88 7.84 -5.31
N LEU A 125 3.29 7.12 -6.36
CA LEU A 125 4.66 6.67 -6.53
C LEU A 125 5.41 7.53 -7.56
N VAL A 126 6.67 7.79 -7.26
CA VAL A 126 7.65 8.32 -8.22
C VAL A 126 8.84 7.36 -8.32
N ALA A 127 9.45 7.30 -9.48
CA ALA A 127 10.64 6.49 -9.73
C ALA A 127 11.79 7.37 -10.24
N PRO A 128 13.05 6.93 -10.19
CA PRO A 128 14.20 7.66 -10.74
C PRO A 128 14.07 8.01 -12.22
N THR A 129 13.23 7.27 -12.94
CA THR A 129 12.92 7.50 -14.36
C THR A 129 11.76 8.46 -14.60
N THR A 130 11.04 8.87 -13.55
CA THR A 130 9.90 9.79 -13.67
C THR A 130 10.41 11.18 -14.05
N PRO A 131 9.91 11.82 -15.15
CA PRO A 131 10.28 13.18 -15.49
C PRO A 131 9.91 14.18 -14.39
N ILE A 132 10.74 15.20 -14.18
CA ILE A 132 10.56 16.20 -13.11
C ILE A 132 9.18 16.85 -13.16
N GLU A 133 8.69 17.22 -14.34
CA GLU A 133 7.36 17.83 -14.48
C GLU A 133 6.24 16.88 -14.04
N ARG A 134 6.40 15.58 -14.33
CA ARG A 134 5.44 14.56 -13.86
C ARG A 134 5.54 14.34 -12.34
N MET A 135 6.75 14.40 -11.78
CA MET A 135 6.94 14.33 -10.31
C MET A 135 6.21 15.48 -9.59
N LYS A 136 6.29 16.71 -10.12
CA LYS A 136 5.56 17.86 -9.57
C LYS A 136 4.05 17.63 -9.56
N ILE A 137 3.50 17.08 -10.65
CA ILE A 137 2.06 16.76 -10.72
C ILE A 137 1.71 15.68 -9.70
N ILE A 138 2.49 14.61 -9.63
CA ILE A 138 2.29 13.51 -8.67
C ILE A 138 2.33 14.04 -7.24
N SER A 139 3.35 14.83 -6.91
CA SER A 139 3.52 15.44 -5.58
C SER A 139 2.35 16.33 -5.17
N ASN A 140 1.72 17.04 -6.11
CA ASN A 140 0.53 17.84 -5.86
C ASN A 140 -0.77 17.02 -5.71
N CYS A 141 -0.79 15.81 -6.27
CA CYS A 141 -1.96 14.91 -6.23
C CYS A 141 -1.90 13.93 -5.06
N THR A 142 -0.69 13.58 -4.59
CA THR A 142 -0.52 12.67 -3.45
C THR A 142 -0.97 13.30 -2.14
N LYS A 143 -1.36 12.48 -1.18
CA LYS A 143 -1.66 12.89 0.18
C LYS A 143 -0.73 12.17 1.17
N GLY A 144 -0.49 12.81 2.32
CA GLY A 144 0.44 12.27 3.31
C GLY A 144 1.91 12.39 2.88
N PHE A 145 2.35 11.55 1.96
CA PHE A 145 3.72 11.57 1.41
C PHE A 145 3.75 11.04 -0.03
N THR A 146 4.88 11.26 -0.71
CA THR A 146 5.14 10.66 -2.03
C THR A 146 6.05 9.45 -1.86
N TYR A 147 5.66 8.31 -2.41
CA TYR A 147 6.44 7.08 -2.32
C TYR A 147 7.52 7.06 -3.40
N LEU A 148 8.79 7.14 -2.98
CA LEU A 148 9.93 7.04 -3.90
C LEU A 148 10.33 5.57 -4.09
N VAL A 149 10.12 5.04 -5.29
CA VAL A 149 10.64 3.73 -5.69
C VAL A 149 12.14 3.88 -5.99
N SER A 150 12.98 3.30 -5.15
CA SER A 150 14.44 3.50 -5.21
C SER A 150 15.14 2.77 -6.36
N VAL A 151 14.48 1.84 -7.03
CA VAL A 151 15.06 1.03 -8.11
C VAL A 151 14.09 0.83 -9.27
N THR A 152 14.61 0.85 -10.48
CA THR A 152 13.90 0.42 -11.67
C THR A 152 13.94 -1.11 -11.77
N GLY A 153 12.78 -1.73 -11.66
CA GLY A 153 12.61 -3.20 -11.69
C GLY A 153 11.78 -3.72 -10.53
N VAL A 154 11.73 -5.04 -10.39
CA VAL A 154 10.92 -5.68 -9.34
C VAL A 154 11.54 -5.50 -7.94
N THR A 155 10.71 -5.36 -6.93
CA THR A 155 11.07 -5.20 -5.53
C THR A 155 11.90 -6.38 -5.00
N GLY A 156 13.01 -6.10 -4.32
CA GLY A 156 13.87 -7.12 -3.74
C GLY A 156 15.06 -6.52 -3.00
N GLU A 157 15.72 -7.34 -2.15
CA GLU A 157 16.89 -6.93 -1.39
C GLU A 157 18.08 -6.64 -2.33
N ARG A 158 18.77 -5.50 -2.12
CA ARG A 158 19.93 -5.07 -2.90
C ARG A 158 20.98 -4.41 -2.01
N ASN A 159 22.24 -4.57 -2.40
CA ASN A 159 23.40 -4.08 -1.63
C ASN A 159 23.77 -2.60 -1.89
N LYS A 160 23.16 -1.92 -2.87
CA LYS A 160 23.44 -0.51 -3.21
C LYS A 160 22.19 0.17 -3.77
N MET A 161 21.98 1.43 -3.36
CA MET A 161 21.03 2.34 -4.02
C MET A 161 21.60 2.79 -5.39
N GLU A 162 20.73 3.02 -6.35
CA GLU A 162 21.13 3.62 -7.62
C GLU A 162 21.50 5.09 -7.42
N ASN A 163 22.61 5.54 -8.02
CA ASN A 163 23.10 6.92 -7.90
C ASN A 163 22.06 7.98 -8.37
N ARG A 164 21.06 7.58 -9.14
CA ARG A 164 19.96 8.45 -9.58
C ARG A 164 19.00 8.85 -8.45
N VAL A 165 18.90 8.06 -7.40
CA VAL A 165 18.02 8.35 -6.25
C VAL A 165 18.57 9.52 -5.43
N GLU A 166 19.90 9.60 -5.27
CA GLU A 166 20.57 10.68 -4.54
C GLU A 166 20.33 12.08 -5.18
N ASN A 167 20.04 12.13 -6.48
CA ASN A 167 19.74 13.38 -7.19
C ASN A 167 18.25 13.79 -7.13
N LEU A 168 17.40 13.01 -6.47
CA LEU A 168 15.96 13.25 -6.37
C LEU A 168 15.54 13.71 -4.98
N ILE A 169 16.44 13.63 -4.02
CA ILE A 169 16.28 14.09 -2.63
C ILE A 169 16.88 15.47 -2.49
#